data_1605b9a2d7ec5edbb2a66807f1be1ff3
#
_entry.id   1605b9a2d7ec5edbb2a66807f1be1ff3
#
_cell.length_a   1.000
_cell.length_b   1.000
_cell.length_c   1.000
_cell.angle_alpha   90.00
_cell.angle_beta   90.00
_cell.angle_gamma   90.00
#
_symmetry.space_group_name_H-M   'P 1'
#
loop_
_entity.id
_entity.type
_entity.pdbx_description
1 polymer ?
#
loop_
_entity_poly.entity_id
_entity_poly.type
_entity_poly.pdbx_seq_one_letter_code
_entity_poly.pdbx_strand_id
1 'polypeptide(L)'
;MGDAIYPIKDNIFVKIEYIRCTDYTTEYQVIAELCNRLGRDVPNRGWTKAEVVKAFRTLFRTNAFGKKLHLIVILDEIDILLEKDGDGILYTLTRTDNVAVLSISNYLDFKNLIKSRVTSSLNDKEIVFPPYGADQLSDILNERAQLSFRDGVLEGDVIPLCSAMAAKEEGDARYALDLLKNAGELAFDEFSEKVTSEHVVKAKDRIEHNKITEIITTLPLQQQRVLEAILNLTKQKEEITSGKLYESYTDISKSDAVTYRRIFDFINELEMLGIISTNTVSRGRGKGRTNIIKLQCDETLLETALYTI
;
A
#
# COMPACT_ATOMS: atom_id res chain seq x y z
N MET A 1 -21.55 6.82 -3.25
CA MET A 1 -21.80 7.82 -2.20
C MET A 1 -22.53 8.97 -2.86
N GLY A 2 -23.74 9.30 -2.40
CA GLY A 2 -24.57 10.31 -3.04
C GLY A 2 -24.02 11.72 -2.85
N ASP A 3 -24.28 12.57 -3.84
CA ASP A 3 -23.94 13.99 -3.86
C ASP A 3 -24.51 14.73 -2.65
N ALA A 4 -23.75 14.85 -1.59
CA ALA A 4 -24.17 15.61 -0.41
C ALA A 4 -23.90 17.10 -0.66
N ILE A 5 -24.95 17.84 -1.08
CA ILE A 5 -24.92 19.29 -1.16
C ILE A 5 -25.46 19.83 0.17
N TYR A 6 -24.60 20.48 0.96
CA TYR A 6 -25.00 21.06 2.24
C TYR A 6 -25.28 22.55 2.09
N PRO A 7 -26.52 23.04 2.28
CA PRO A 7 -26.80 24.47 2.39
C PRO A 7 -26.36 24.99 3.76
N ILE A 8 -25.35 25.86 3.79
CA ILE A 8 -24.83 26.42 5.05
C ILE A 8 -25.47 27.79 5.35
N LYS A 9 -25.88 28.55 4.35
CA LYS A 9 -26.62 29.83 4.42
C LYS A 9 -27.36 30.06 3.11
N ASP A 10 -28.31 30.98 3.10
CA ASP A 10 -29.27 31.23 2.01
C ASP A 10 -28.69 31.40 0.59
N ASN A 11 -27.37 31.47 0.41
CA ASN A 11 -26.72 31.63 -0.90
C ASN A 11 -25.40 30.88 -1.06
N ILE A 12 -25.08 29.93 -0.19
CA ILE A 12 -23.84 29.13 -0.26
C ILE A 12 -24.16 27.65 -0.36
N PHE A 13 -23.64 27.00 -1.41
CA PHE A 13 -23.61 25.55 -1.53
C PHE A 13 -22.20 25.05 -1.30
N VAL A 14 -22.06 24.03 -0.45
CA VAL A 14 -20.82 23.31 -0.28
C VAL A 14 -20.99 21.94 -0.94
N LYS A 15 -20.07 21.62 -1.86
CA LYS A 15 -19.95 20.30 -2.44
C LYS A 15 -18.64 19.68 -1.95
N ILE A 16 -18.67 18.39 -1.59
CA ILE A 16 -17.52 17.61 -1.15
C ILE A 16 -17.24 16.58 -2.21
N GLU A 17 -16.02 16.56 -2.76
CA GLU A 17 -15.56 15.57 -3.71
C GLU A 17 -14.38 14.80 -3.15
N TYR A 18 -14.50 13.48 -3.17
CA TYR A 18 -13.44 12.56 -2.78
C TYR A 18 -12.77 11.98 -4.02
N ILE A 19 -11.45 12.12 -4.08
CA ILE A 19 -10.58 11.64 -5.16
C ILE A 19 -9.53 10.71 -4.56
N ARG A 20 -9.51 9.47 -5.00
CA ARG A 20 -8.41 8.56 -4.73
C ARG A 20 -7.33 8.79 -5.77
N CYS A 21 -6.18 9.30 -5.36
CA CYS A 21 -5.09 9.70 -6.28
C CYS A 21 -4.42 8.52 -6.97
N THR A 22 -4.52 7.31 -6.45
CA THR A 22 -4.05 6.09 -7.12
C THR A 22 -4.71 5.82 -8.47
N ASP A 23 -5.97 6.24 -8.64
CA ASP A 23 -6.76 6.01 -9.86
C ASP A 23 -6.33 6.93 -11.02
N TYR A 24 -5.46 7.89 -10.74
CA TYR A 24 -5.01 8.92 -11.69
C TYR A 24 -3.49 8.95 -11.80
N THR A 25 -3.02 9.36 -12.97
CA THR A 25 -1.59 9.50 -13.24
C THR A 25 -1.15 10.95 -13.40
N THR A 26 -2.10 11.88 -13.61
CA THR A 26 -1.79 13.28 -13.88
C THR A 26 -2.79 14.23 -13.24
N GLU A 27 -2.35 15.45 -12.91
CA GLU A 27 -3.20 16.58 -12.49
C GLU A 27 -4.35 16.83 -13.49
N TYR A 28 -4.06 16.70 -14.80
CA TYR A 28 -5.06 16.86 -15.86
C TYR A 28 -6.28 15.98 -15.60
N GLN A 29 -6.05 14.69 -15.38
CA GLN A 29 -7.13 13.73 -15.17
C GLN A 29 -7.96 14.06 -13.92
N VAL A 30 -7.32 14.45 -12.84
CA VAL A 30 -8.01 14.82 -11.59
C VAL A 30 -8.87 16.08 -11.81
N ILE A 31 -8.34 17.12 -12.45
CA ILE A 31 -9.10 18.35 -12.69
C ILE A 31 -10.24 18.12 -13.68
N ALA A 32 -10.02 17.29 -14.73
CA ALA A 32 -11.09 16.91 -15.67
C ALA A 32 -12.22 16.16 -14.96
N GLU A 33 -11.89 15.20 -14.10
CA GLU A 33 -12.85 14.46 -13.29
C GLU A 33 -13.64 15.40 -12.37
N LEU A 34 -12.98 16.32 -11.67
CA LEU A 34 -13.66 17.31 -10.84
C LEU A 34 -14.62 18.19 -11.68
N CYS A 35 -14.22 18.60 -12.88
CA CYS A 35 -15.11 19.33 -13.78
C CYS A 35 -16.36 18.52 -14.12
N ASN A 36 -16.19 17.26 -14.49
CA ASN A 36 -17.28 16.37 -14.88
C ASN A 36 -18.26 16.13 -13.72
N ARG A 37 -17.76 15.88 -12.52
CA ARG A 37 -18.59 15.74 -11.30
C ARG A 37 -19.30 17.04 -10.91
N LEU A 38 -18.77 18.18 -11.29
CA LEU A 38 -19.38 19.49 -11.10
C LEU A 38 -20.33 19.89 -12.24
N GLY A 39 -20.60 18.99 -13.19
CA GLY A 39 -21.56 19.19 -14.27
C GLY A 39 -20.99 19.94 -15.48
N ARG A 40 -19.66 20.06 -15.59
CA ARG A 40 -19.00 20.61 -16.76
C ARG A 40 -18.27 19.52 -17.51
N ASP A 41 -18.80 19.17 -18.67
CA ASP A 41 -18.21 18.14 -19.52
C ASP A 41 -16.83 18.56 -20.04
N VAL A 42 -15.82 17.78 -19.68
CA VAL A 42 -14.42 17.96 -20.07
C VAL A 42 -13.91 16.61 -20.58
N PRO A 43 -13.37 16.55 -21.81
CA PRO A 43 -12.90 15.29 -22.36
C PRO A 43 -11.63 14.82 -21.62
N ASN A 44 -11.48 13.51 -21.54
CA ASN A 44 -10.31 12.87 -20.89
C ASN A 44 -9.01 13.10 -21.68
N ARG A 45 -9.09 13.55 -22.92
CA ARG A 45 -7.96 13.85 -23.81
C ARG A 45 -8.32 14.94 -24.83
N GLY A 46 -7.29 15.62 -25.35
CA GLY A 46 -7.47 16.57 -26.45
C GLY A 46 -7.41 18.05 -26.04
N TRP A 47 -7.71 18.38 -24.78
CA TRP A 47 -7.50 19.73 -24.26
C TRP A 47 -6.11 19.86 -23.65
N THR A 48 -5.58 21.06 -23.66
CA THR A 48 -4.36 21.39 -22.92
C THR A 48 -4.66 21.48 -21.42
N LYS A 49 -3.65 21.26 -20.58
CA LYS A 49 -3.76 21.45 -19.13
C LYS A 49 -4.31 22.84 -18.77
N ALA A 50 -3.88 23.88 -19.49
CA ALA A 50 -4.33 25.24 -19.29
C ALA A 50 -5.84 25.42 -19.56
N GLU A 51 -6.37 24.78 -20.58
CA GLU A 51 -7.81 24.79 -20.91
C GLU A 51 -8.64 24.11 -19.84
N VAL A 52 -8.20 22.95 -19.34
CA VAL A 52 -8.90 22.22 -18.27
C VAL A 52 -8.90 23.03 -16.97
N VAL A 53 -7.76 23.57 -16.56
CA VAL A 53 -7.64 24.43 -15.37
C VAL A 53 -8.50 25.69 -15.50
N LYS A 54 -8.53 26.31 -16.69
CA LYS A 54 -9.42 27.46 -16.98
C LYS A 54 -10.89 27.06 -16.85
N ALA A 55 -11.26 25.91 -17.41
CA ALA A 55 -12.62 25.37 -17.31
C ALA A 55 -13.02 25.18 -15.84
N PHE A 56 -12.16 24.51 -15.04
CA PHE A 56 -12.38 24.32 -13.61
C PHE A 56 -12.59 25.66 -12.86
N ARG A 57 -11.67 26.59 -13.02
CA ARG A 57 -11.76 27.91 -12.34
C ARG A 57 -13.00 28.71 -12.73
N THR A 58 -13.53 28.52 -13.95
CA THR A 58 -14.73 29.20 -14.41
C THR A 58 -15.98 28.76 -13.64
N LEU A 59 -16.01 27.51 -13.11
CA LEU A 59 -17.13 27.00 -12.30
C LEU A 59 -17.39 27.82 -11.05
N PHE A 60 -16.35 28.45 -10.49
CA PHE A 60 -16.42 29.24 -9.25
C PHE A 60 -16.62 30.74 -9.49
N ARG A 61 -16.39 31.21 -10.72
CA ARG A 61 -16.56 32.61 -11.10
C ARG A 61 -17.99 32.97 -11.54
N THR A 62 -18.69 32.01 -12.14
CA THR A 62 -20.04 32.19 -12.65
C THR A 62 -21.04 31.74 -11.61
N ASN A 63 -21.90 32.66 -11.18
CA ASN A 63 -23.10 32.32 -10.39
C ASN A 63 -24.09 31.57 -11.28
N ALA A 64 -23.75 30.34 -11.70
CA ALA A 64 -24.58 29.55 -12.62
C ALA A 64 -25.99 29.27 -12.07
N PHE A 65 -26.22 29.48 -10.76
CA PHE A 65 -27.51 29.31 -10.11
C PHE A 65 -27.89 30.44 -9.14
N GLY A 66 -27.25 31.64 -9.26
CA GLY A 66 -27.47 32.73 -8.29
C GLY A 66 -26.88 32.46 -6.91
N LYS A 67 -26.11 31.39 -6.75
CA LYS A 67 -25.55 30.93 -5.48
C LYS A 67 -24.05 30.64 -5.62
N LYS A 68 -23.30 30.85 -4.54
CA LYS A 68 -21.85 30.71 -4.52
C LYS A 68 -21.47 29.26 -4.22
N LEU A 69 -20.83 28.58 -5.18
CA LEU A 69 -20.34 27.22 -4.98
C LEU A 69 -19.02 27.26 -4.17
N HIS A 70 -18.98 26.49 -3.10
CA HIS A 70 -17.74 26.15 -2.38
C HIS A 70 -17.47 24.66 -2.56
N LEU A 71 -16.24 24.32 -2.88
CA LEU A 71 -15.80 22.94 -3.08
C LEU A 71 -14.79 22.56 -2.02
N ILE A 72 -15.02 21.42 -1.39
CA ILE A 72 -14.01 20.72 -0.57
C ILE A 72 -13.54 19.51 -1.37
N VAL A 73 -12.26 19.49 -1.71
CA VAL A 73 -11.63 18.34 -2.39
C VAL A 73 -10.85 17.55 -1.38
N ILE A 74 -11.19 16.27 -1.23
CA ILE A 74 -10.43 15.30 -0.45
C ILE A 74 -9.56 14.53 -1.43
N LEU A 75 -8.24 14.66 -1.29
CA LEU A 75 -7.25 13.95 -2.09
C LEU A 75 -6.64 12.84 -1.21
N ASP A 76 -7.05 11.61 -1.43
CA ASP A 76 -6.53 10.46 -0.70
C ASP A 76 -5.34 9.85 -1.44
N GLU A 77 -4.32 9.43 -0.70
CA GLU A 77 -3.04 8.91 -1.22
C GLU A 77 -2.38 9.90 -2.20
N ILE A 78 -2.37 11.18 -1.83
CA ILE A 78 -1.85 12.28 -2.67
C ILE A 78 -0.37 12.10 -3.03
N ASP A 79 0.41 11.50 -2.16
CA ASP A 79 1.83 11.18 -2.37
C ASP A 79 2.06 10.44 -3.68
N ILE A 80 1.22 9.47 -4.03
CA ILE A 80 1.34 8.71 -5.29
C ILE A 80 1.18 9.61 -6.54
N LEU A 81 0.27 10.58 -6.49
CA LEU A 81 0.10 11.52 -7.60
C LEU A 81 1.25 12.52 -7.67
N LEU A 82 1.75 12.98 -6.50
CA LEU A 82 2.89 13.89 -6.42
C LEU A 82 4.17 13.28 -6.99
N GLU A 83 4.41 12.00 -6.74
CA GLU A 83 5.54 11.26 -7.31
C GLU A 83 5.44 11.12 -8.84
N LYS A 84 4.23 10.89 -9.36
CA LYS A 84 4.01 10.70 -10.81
C LYS A 84 4.01 12.00 -11.62
N ASP A 85 3.37 13.05 -11.15
CA ASP A 85 3.10 14.29 -11.92
C ASP A 85 3.53 15.58 -11.19
N GLY A 86 4.02 15.45 -9.94
CA GLY A 86 4.44 16.58 -9.12
C GLY A 86 3.29 17.36 -8.48
N ASP A 87 3.63 18.52 -7.94
CA ASP A 87 2.80 19.30 -7.04
C ASP A 87 1.78 20.25 -7.73
N GLY A 88 1.59 20.13 -9.03
CA GLY A 88 0.72 21.00 -9.83
C GLY A 88 -0.73 21.00 -9.39
N ILE A 89 -1.27 19.85 -8.98
CA ILE A 89 -2.64 19.70 -8.50
C ILE A 89 -2.90 20.59 -7.26
N LEU A 90 -2.00 20.53 -6.27
CA LEU A 90 -2.11 21.35 -5.06
C LEU A 90 -2.01 22.84 -5.39
N TYR A 91 -1.07 23.19 -6.29
CA TYR A 91 -0.95 24.57 -6.77
C TYR A 91 -2.22 25.08 -7.44
N THR A 92 -2.86 24.27 -8.25
CA THR A 92 -4.10 24.64 -8.98
C THR A 92 -5.26 24.78 -8.03
N LEU A 93 -5.49 23.83 -7.14
CA LEU A 93 -6.62 23.82 -6.22
C LEU A 93 -6.53 24.93 -5.17
N THR A 94 -5.36 25.11 -4.54
CA THR A 94 -5.16 26.12 -3.49
C THR A 94 -5.24 27.55 -4.00
N ARG A 95 -5.07 27.78 -5.29
CA ARG A 95 -5.21 29.09 -5.95
C ARG A 95 -6.52 29.29 -6.69
N THR A 96 -7.47 28.40 -6.49
CA THR A 96 -8.83 28.55 -7.01
C THR A 96 -9.75 29.04 -5.89
N ASP A 97 -10.41 30.16 -6.13
CA ASP A 97 -11.33 30.75 -5.15
C ASP A 97 -12.44 29.77 -4.76
N ASN A 98 -12.82 29.77 -3.48
CA ASN A 98 -13.86 28.91 -2.92
C ASN A 98 -13.57 27.39 -3.02
N VAL A 99 -12.31 27.01 -3.15
CA VAL A 99 -11.86 25.62 -3.08
C VAL A 99 -11.02 25.43 -1.82
N ALA A 100 -11.40 24.46 -1.01
CA ALA A 100 -10.60 23.96 0.12
C ALA A 100 -10.08 22.56 -0.22
N VAL A 101 -8.87 22.24 0.23
CA VAL A 101 -8.23 20.94 -0.01
C VAL A 101 -7.94 20.26 1.31
N LEU A 102 -8.31 18.99 1.41
CA LEU A 102 -7.89 18.06 2.44
C LEU A 102 -7.03 16.99 1.78
N SER A 103 -5.74 16.98 2.05
CA SER A 103 -4.80 15.97 1.52
C SER A 103 -4.50 14.92 2.57
N ILE A 104 -4.57 13.64 2.19
CA ILE A 104 -4.24 12.49 3.02
C ILE A 104 -3.04 11.80 2.41
N SER A 105 -1.99 11.59 3.20
CA SER A 105 -0.74 10.94 2.79
C SER A 105 -0.28 9.94 3.83
N ASN A 106 0.35 8.87 3.37
CA ASN A 106 1.01 7.88 4.23
C ASN A 106 2.44 8.31 4.62
N TYR A 107 2.98 9.37 4.01
CA TYR A 107 4.32 9.88 4.31
C TYR A 107 4.27 11.04 5.31
N LEU A 108 4.97 10.90 6.44
CA LEU A 108 5.13 11.99 7.43
C LEU A 108 5.83 13.21 6.81
N ASP A 109 6.81 12.97 5.96
CA ASP A 109 7.59 14.01 5.28
C ASP A 109 7.03 14.41 3.91
N PHE A 110 5.74 14.24 3.71
CA PHE A 110 5.06 14.54 2.45
C PHE A 110 5.35 15.96 1.95
N LYS A 111 5.62 16.92 2.84
CA LYS A 111 6.00 18.30 2.49
C LYS A 111 7.30 18.37 1.69
N ASN A 112 8.18 17.39 1.81
CA ASN A 112 9.42 17.33 1.03
C ASN A 112 9.15 17.00 -0.47
N LEU A 113 8.00 16.44 -0.79
CA LEU A 113 7.55 16.20 -2.17
C LEU A 113 7.00 17.47 -2.83
N ILE A 114 6.77 18.55 -2.04
CA ILE A 114 6.11 19.79 -2.48
C ILE A 114 7.15 20.90 -2.61
N LYS A 115 7.10 21.63 -3.72
CA LYS A 115 7.97 22.80 -3.93
C LYS A 115 7.57 23.94 -3.02
N SER A 116 8.55 24.74 -2.57
CA SER A 116 8.35 25.88 -1.66
C SER A 116 7.29 26.88 -2.12
N ARG A 117 7.10 27.05 -3.44
CA ARG A 117 6.05 27.91 -4.03
C ARG A 117 4.61 27.43 -3.73
N VAL A 118 4.43 26.11 -3.53
CA VAL A 118 3.15 25.48 -3.19
C VAL A 118 2.97 25.48 -1.69
N THR A 119 4.01 25.10 -0.94
CA THR A 119 4.00 25.14 0.53
C THR A 119 3.61 26.52 1.07
N SER A 120 4.13 27.60 0.47
CA SER A 120 3.75 28.97 0.86
C SER A 120 2.30 29.35 0.52
N SER A 121 1.64 28.61 -0.37
CA SER A 121 0.22 28.79 -0.72
C SER A 121 -0.71 27.90 0.10
N LEU A 122 -0.16 26.85 0.71
CA LEU A 122 -0.84 26.01 1.68
C LEU A 122 -0.85 26.75 3.01
N ASN A 123 -2.00 27.34 3.37
CA ASN A 123 -2.23 27.77 4.75
C ASN A 123 -2.70 26.53 5.53
N ASP A 124 -1.80 25.54 5.63
CA ASP A 124 -2.13 24.18 6.04
C ASP A 124 -2.15 24.02 7.56
N LYS A 125 -3.12 23.26 8.02
CA LYS A 125 -3.14 22.66 9.35
C LYS A 125 -2.84 21.18 9.17
N GLU A 126 -1.70 20.75 9.69
CA GLU A 126 -1.31 19.36 9.69
C GLU A 126 -1.92 18.61 10.88
N ILE A 127 -2.45 17.42 10.61
CA ILE A 127 -2.97 16.50 11.63
C ILE A 127 -2.26 15.18 11.41
N VAL A 128 -1.45 14.79 12.39
CA VAL A 128 -0.74 13.50 12.37
C VAL A 128 -1.57 12.47 13.12
N PHE A 129 -1.80 11.33 12.49
CA PHE A 129 -2.42 10.15 13.08
C PHE A 129 -1.31 9.16 13.45
N PRO A 130 -0.92 9.06 14.73
CA PRO A 130 0.09 8.10 15.15
C PRO A 130 -0.47 6.67 15.04
N PRO A 131 0.41 5.65 14.97
CA PRO A 131 0.00 4.25 15.10
C PRO A 131 -0.84 4.01 16.36
N TYR A 132 -1.78 3.09 16.28
CA TYR A 132 -2.62 2.74 17.43
C TYR A 132 -1.83 1.97 18.50
N GLY A 133 -2.04 2.32 19.75
CA GLY A 133 -1.60 1.51 20.88
C GLY A 133 -2.46 0.25 21.10
N ALA A 134 -1.95 -0.70 21.89
CA ALA A 134 -2.65 -1.95 22.16
C ALA A 134 -4.05 -1.74 22.75
N ASP A 135 -4.24 -0.76 23.63
CA ASP A 135 -5.54 -0.46 24.23
C ASP A 135 -6.56 0.03 23.19
N GLN A 136 -6.13 0.94 22.31
CA GLN A 136 -6.97 1.46 21.23
C GLN A 136 -7.35 0.35 20.23
N LEU A 137 -6.39 -0.53 19.90
CA LEU A 137 -6.65 -1.69 19.05
C LEU A 137 -7.64 -2.66 19.73
N SER A 138 -7.52 -2.85 21.04
CA SER A 138 -8.47 -3.67 21.81
C SER A 138 -9.89 -3.10 21.74
N ASP A 139 -10.04 -1.78 21.87
CA ASP A 139 -11.36 -1.14 21.76
C ASP A 139 -11.95 -1.33 20.36
N ILE A 140 -11.16 -1.12 19.32
CA ILE A 140 -11.57 -1.34 17.92
C ILE A 140 -11.99 -2.80 17.70
N LEU A 141 -11.18 -3.76 18.17
CA LEU A 141 -11.46 -5.19 18.02
C LEU A 141 -12.71 -5.60 18.78
N ASN A 142 -12.93 -5.10 20.00
CA ASN A 142 -14.13 -5.38 20.77
C ASN A 142 -15.40 -4.90 20.05
N GLU A 143 -15.40 -3.68 19.52
CA GLU A 143 -16.54 -3.15 18.74
C GLU A 143 -16.84 -4.04 17.52
N ARG A 144 -15.81 -4.45 16.79
CA ARG A 144 -15.96 -5.28 15.59
C ARG A 144 -16.34 -6.73 15.93
N ALA A 145 -15.82 -7.26 17.04
CA ALA A 145 -16.15 -8.60 17.50
C ALA A 145 -17.63 -8.73 17.86
N GLN A 146 -18.22 -7.74 18.52
CA GLN A 146 -19.66 -7.72 18.85
C GLN A 146 -20.56 -7.78 17.59
N LEU A 147 -20.09 -7.26 16.46
CA LEU A 147 -20.83 -7.28 15.19
C LEU A 147 -20.63 -8.57 14.39
N SER A 148 -19.52 -9.28 14.61
CA SER A 148 -19.07 -10.36 13.70
C SER A 148 -19.08 -11.75 14.37
N PHE A 149 -19.01 -11.83 15.69
CA PHE A 149 -18.96 -13.09 16.43
C PHE A 149 -20.20 -13.27 17.30
N ARG A 150 -20.58 -14.53 17.54
CA ARG A 150 -21.63 -14.85 18.50
C ARG A 150 -21.09 -14.65 19.92
N ASP A 151 -22.00 -14.32 20.86
CA ASP A 151 -21.65 -14.15 22.26
C ASP A 151 -20.98 -15.40 22.84
N GLY A 152 -19.86 -15.20 23.51
CA GLY A 152 -19.14 -16.26 24.26
C GLY A 152 -18.26 -17.16 23.37
N VAL A 153 -18.15 -16.91 22.05
CA VAL A 153 -17.28 -17.68 21.15
C VAL A 153 -15.81 -17.31 21.32
N LEU A 154 -15.51 -16.04 21.59
CA LEU A 154 -14.13 -15.60 21.82
C LEU A 154 -13.72 -15.87 23.26
N GLU A 155 -12.58 -16.54 23.48
CA GLU A 155 -11.95 -16.60 24.80
C GLU A 155 -11.40 -15.22 25.20
N GLY A 156 -11.32 -14.95 26.50
CA GLY A 156 -11.03 -13.62 27.04
C GLY A 156 -9.63 -13.07 26.68
N ASP A 157 -8.70 -13.91 26.26
CA ASP A 157 -7.32 -13.57 25.90
C ASP A 157 -7.13 -13.33 24.40
N VAL A 158 -8.10 -13.68 23.55
CA VAL A 158 -8.02 -13.55 22.08
C VAL A 158 -7.83 -12.11 21.64
N ILE A 159 -8.72 -11.20 22.07
CA ILE A 159 -8.64 -9.78 21.69
C ILE A 159 -7.37 -9.11 22.25
N PRO A 160 -7.01 -9.28 23.52
CA PRO A 160 -5.74 -8.76 24.04
C PRO A 160 -4.52 -9.25 23.26
N LEU A 161 -4.49 -10.54 22.86
CA LEU A 161 -3.39 -11.10 22.09
C LEU A 161 -3.30 -10.50 20.68
N CYS A 162 -4.42 -10.41 19.94
CA CYS A 162 -4.48 -9.75 18.64
C CYS A 162 -4.00 -8.30 18.73
N SER A 163 -4.46 -7.56 19.74
CA SER A 163 -4.08 -6.16 19.96
C SER A 163 -2.59 -6.00 20.25
N ALA A 164 -2.03 -6.87 21.10
CA ALA A 164 -0.62 -6.86 21.46
C ALA A 164 0.28 -7.21 20.26
N MET A 165 -0.13 -8.19 19.44
CA MET A 165 0.58 -8.55 18.21
C MET A 165 0.57 -7.40 17.20
N ALA A 166 -0.60 -6.82 16.94
CA ALA A 166 -0.72 -5.73 15.98
C ALA A 166 -0.02 -4.43 16.44
N ALA A 167 0.00 -4.15 17.74
CA ALA A 167 0.76 -3.02 18.29
C ALA A 167 2.28 -3.16 18.08
N LYS A 168 2.80 -4.38 18.01
CA LYS A 168 4.22 -4.65 17.67
C LYS A 168 4.49 -4.50 16.19
N GLU A 169 3.50 -4.76 15.34
CA GLU A 169 3.54 -4.66 13.87
C GLU A 169 2.96 -3.30 13.45
N GLU A 170 3.66 -2.21 13.82
CA GLU A 170 3.33 -0.83 13.42
C GLU A 170 1.99 -0.27 13.90
N GLY A 171 1.26 -0.95 14.78
CA GLY A 171 -0.02 -0.46 15.30
C GLY A 171 -1.13 -0.36 14.25
N ASP A 172 -1.12 -1.25 13.25
CA ASP A 172 -2.11 -1.28 12.17
C ASP A 172 -3.41 -1.97 12.60
N ALA A 173 -4.52 -1.22 12.60
CA ALA A 173 -5.84 -1.74 12.90
C ALA A 173 -6.35 -2.75 11.86
N ARG A 174 -5.94 -2.62 10.59
CA ARG A 174 -6.31 -3.59 9.54
C ARG A 174 -5.68 -4.95 9.84
N TYR A 175 -4.40 -4.96 10.19
CA TYR A 175 -3.70 -6.18 10.58
C TYR A 175 -4.32 -6.82 11.83
N ALA A 176 -4.71 -6.01 12.83
CA ALA A 176 -5.41 -6.51 14.03
C ALA A 176 -6.74 -7.20 13.67
N LEU A 177 -7.53 -6.59 12.78
CA LEU A 177 -8.78 -7.16 12.28
C LEU A 177 -8.55 -8.44 11.45
N ASP A 178 -7.51 -8.48 10.64
CA ASP A 178 -7.16 -9.66 9.85
C ASP A 178 -6.73 -10.83 10.75
N LEU A 179 -5.98 -10.57 11.83
CA LEU A 179 -5.66 -11.58 12.83
C LEU A 179 -6.92 -12.18 13.46
N LEU A 180 -7.84 -11.34 13.93
CA LEU A 180 -9.06 -11.79 14.56
C LEU A 180 -9.96 -12.57 13.60
N LYS A 181 -10.08 -12.09 12.35
CA LYS A 181 -10.85 -12.75 11.28
C LYS A 181 -10.27 -14.12 10.97
N ASN A 182 -8.96 -14.21 10.68
CA ASN A 182 -8.31 -15.48 10.36
C ASN A 182 -8.37 -16.47 11.55
N ALA A 183 -8.24 -16.00 12.79
CA ALA A 183 -8.41 -16.84 13.98
C ALA A 183 -9.83 -17.43 14.07
N GLY A 184 -10.85 -16.63 13.74
CA GLY A 184 -12.23 -17.10 13.67
C GLY A 184 -12.46 -18.13 12.57
N GLU A 185 -11.90 -17.88 11.37
CA GLU A 185 -11.97 -18.83 10.25
C GLU A 185 -11.28 -20.17 10.58
N LEU A 186 -10.09 -20.13 11.20
CA LEU A 186 -9.38 -21.35 11.62
C LEU A 186 -10.18 -22.14 12.66
N ALA A 187 -10.76 -21.48 13.66
CA ALA A 187 -11.61 -22.14 14.64
C ALA A 187 -12.83 -22.79 13.98
N PHE A 188 -13.42 -22.14 12.97
CA PHE A 188 -14.53 -22.71 12.20
C PHE A 188 -14.10 -23.93 11.38
N ASP A 189 -12.95 -23.84 10.69
CA ASP A 189 -12.40 -24.94 9.88
C ASP A 189 -12.03 -26.16 10.75
N GLU A 190 -11.57 -25.92 12.00
CA GLU A 190 -11.24 -26.97 12.97
C GLU A 190 -12.47 -27.47 13.75
N PHE A 191 -13.68 -27.00 13.44
CA PHE A 191 -14.92 -27.30 14.16
C PHE A 191 -14.82 -27.02 15.67
N SER A 192 -14.04 -26.02 16.05
CA SER A 192 -13.89 -25.59 17.44
C SER A 192 -15.11 -24.77 17.90
N GLU A 193 -15.61 -25.05 19.11
CA GLU A 193 -16.71 -24.28 19.72
C GLU A 193 -16.28 -22.84 20.09
N LYS A 194 -14.98 -22.62 20.28
CA LYS A 194 -14.41 -21.33 20.69
C LYS A 194 -13.19 -20.97 19.90
N VAL A 195 -13.01 -19.69 19.73
CA VAL A 195 -11.75 -19.10 19.23
C VAL A 195 -10.81 -18.92 20.44
N THR A 196 -9.62 -19.46 20.34
CA THR A 196 -8.60 -19.46 21.41
C THR A 196 -7.35 -18.68 20.98
N SER A 197 -6.45 -18.40 21.91
CA SER A 197 -5.14 -17.81 21.62
C SER A 197 -4.30 -18.65 20.65
N GLU A 198 -4.46 -19.98 20.63
CA GLU A 198 -3.77 -20.85 19.67
C GLU A 198 -4.21 -20.54 18.23
N HIS A 199 -5.50 -20.31 18.00
CA HIS A 199 -6.00 -19.91 16.68
C HIS A 199 -5.43 -18.55 16.25
N VAL A 200 -5.19 -17.61 17.17
CA VAL A 200 -4.54 -16.32 16.85
C VAL A 200 -3.08 -16.52 16.41
N VAL A 201 -2.33 -17.39 17.09
CA VAL A 201 -0.95 -17.69 16.67
C VAL A 201 -0.92 -18.33 15.28
N LYS A 202 -1.76 -19.33 15.03
CA LYS A 202 -1.91 -19.95 13.70
C LYS A 202 -2.36 -18.94 12.64
N ALA A 203 -3.23 -18.00 13.01
CA ALA A 203 -3.69 -16.93 12.11
C ALA A 203 -2.55 -16.02 11.69
N LYS A 204 -1.64 -15.67 12.61
CA LYS A 204 -0.44 -14.89 12.28
C LYS A 204 0.39 -15.62 11.23
N ASP A 205 0.72 -16.89 11.47
CA ASP A 205 1.51 -17.69 10.53
C ASP A 205 0.82 -17.80 9.15
N ARG A 206 -0.53 -17.99 9.15
CA ARG A 206 -1.33 -18.03 7.91
C ARG A 206 -1.26 -16.71 7.13
N ILE A 207 -1.34 -15.56 7.80
CA ILE A 207 -1.25 -14.23 7.17
C ILE A 207 0.15 -14.01 6.58
N GLU A 208 1.20 -14.34 7.32
CA GLU A 208 2.58 -14.23 6.84
C GLU A 208 2.82 -15.14 5.62
N HIS A 209 2.35 -16.39 5.67
CA HIS A 209 2.42 -17.32 4.55
C HIS A 209 1.68 -16.81 3.31
N ASN A 210 0.45 -16.31 3.47
CA ASN A 210 -0.34 -15.78 2.36
C ASN A 210 0.35 -14.57 1.72
N LYS A 211 0.91 -13.65 2.53
CA LYS A 211 1.65 -12.49 2.04
C LYS A 211 2.88 -12.89 1.22
N ILE A 212 3.67 -13.85 1.70
CA ILE A 212 4.85 -14.35 0.97
C ILE A 212 4.42 -15.03 -0.33
N THR A 213 3.37 -15.86 -0.29
CA THR A 213 2.83 -16.54 -1.46
C THR A 213 2.35 -15.54 -2.51
N GLU A 214 1.62 -14.51 -2.12
CA GLU A 214 1.15 -13.45 -3.02
C GLU A 214 2.33 -12.71 -3.67
N ILE A 215 3.35 -12.36 -2.89
CA ILE A 215 4.55 -11.73 -3.43
C ILE A 215 5.19 -12.63 -4.49
N ILE A 216 5.44 -13.91 -4.18
CA ILE A 216 6.13 -14.85 -5.08
C ILE A 216 5.33 -15.05 -6.38
N THR A 217 4.01 -15.20 -6.29
CA THR A 217 3.16 -15.44 -7.47
C THR A 217 3.06 -14.23 -8.39
N THR A 218 3.24 -13.01 -7.86
CA THR A 218 3.22 -11.76 -8.65
C THR A 218 4.58 -11.38 -9.23
N LEU A 219 5.67 -12.05 -8.83
CA LEU A 219 7.01 -11.78 -9.36
C LEU A 219 7.09 -12.09 -10.86
N PRO A 220 7.90 -11.33 -11.63
CA PRO A 220 8.25 -11.69 -13.00
C PRO A 220 8.88 -13.08 -13.09
N LEU A 221 8.60 -13.82 -14.16
CA LEU A 221 9.06 -15.20 -14.38
C LEU A 221 10.57 -15.39 -14.12
N GLN A 222 11.41 -14.43 -14.50
CA GLN A 222 12.86 -14.53 -14.29
C GLN A 222 13.25 -14.47 -12.82
N GLN A 223 12.53 -13.71 -12.00
CA GLN A 223 12.74 -13.67 -10.54
C GLN A 223 12.24 -14.96 -9.89
N GLN A 224 11.11 -15.51 -10.35
CA GLN A 224 10.63 -16.84 -9.90
C GLN A 224 11.66 -17.93 -10.20
N ARG A 225 12.30 -17.94 -11.38
CA ARG A 225 13.40 -18.87 -11.71
C ARG A 225 14.64 -18.69 -10.82
N VAL A 226 14.93 -17.47 -10.40
CA VAL A 226 16.00 -17.19 -9.40
C VAL A 226 15.64 -17.82 -8.06
N LEU A 227 14.39 -17.68 -7.61
CA LEU A 227 13.92 -18.31 -6.37
C LEU A 227 13.93 -19.84 -6.47
N GLU A 228 13.57 -20.40 -7.62
CA GLU A 228 13.68 -21.85 -7.89
C GLU A 228 15.13 -22.33 -7.79
N ALA A 229 16.08 -21.58 -8.34
CA ALA A 229 17.51 -21.88 -8.21
C ALA A 229 17.99 -21.83 -6.75
N ILE A 230 17.52 -20.82 -5.99
CA ILE A 230 17.82 -20.71 -4.55
C ILE A 230 17.23 -21.92 -3.79
N LEU A 231 15.98 -22.29 -4.05
CA LEU A 231 15.33 -23.45 -3.42
C LEU A 231 16.09 -24.73 -3.68
N ASN A 232 16.50 -24.99 -4.95
CA ASN A 232 17.27 -26.18 -5.33
C ASN A 232 18.61 -26.26 -4.57
N LEU A 233 19.33 -25.15 -4.48
CA LEU A 233 20.61 -25.08 -3.74
C LEU A 233 20.39 -25.24 -2.24
N THR A 234 19.32 -24.68 -1.68
CA THR A 234 18.96 -24.84 -0.25
C THR A 234 18.71 -26.31 0.08
N LYS A 235 17.92 -27.02 -0.75
CA LYS A 235 17.64 -28.47 -0.59
C LYS A 235 18.90 -29.33 -0.66
N GLN A 236 19.91 -28.90 -1.42
CA GLN A 236 21.21 -29.57 -1.49
C GLN A 236 22.11 -29.26 -0.29
N LYS A 237 21.66 -28.38 0.63
CA LYS A 237 22.41 -27.89 1.80
C LYS A 237 23.75 -27.25 1.43
N GLU A 238 23.82 -26.63 0.26
CA GLU A 238 25.00 -25.94 -0.20
C GLU A 238 25.02 -24.45 0.24
N GLU A 239 26.22 -23.92 0.46
CA GLU A 239 26.38 -22.48 0.63
C GLU A 239 26.04 -21.76 -0.68
N ILE A 240 25.02 -20.95 -0.68
CA ILE A 240 24.53 -20.24 -1.87
C ILE A 240 25.33 -18.97 -2.07
N THR A 241 26.27 -19.01 -3.00
CA THR A 241 27.01 -17.83 -3.45
C THR A 241 26.42 -17.27 -4.74
N SER A 242 26.66 -15.98 -5.04
CA SER A 242 26.17 -15.35 -6.27
C SER A 242 26.60 -16.12 -7.54
N GLY A 243 27.80 -16.73 -7.54
CA GLY A 243 28.30 -17.55 -8.65
C GLY A 243 27.51 -18.84 -8.83
N LYS A 244 27.36 -19.64 -7.76
CA LYS A 244 26.59 -20.87 -7.79
C LYS A 244 25.11 -20.63 -8.14
N LEU A 245 24.55 -19.54 -7.60
CA LEU A 245 23.20 -19.14 -7.95
C LEU A 245 23.05 -18.87 -9.45
N TYR A 246 24.00 -18.14 -10.04
CA TYR A 246 23.98 -17.87 -11.47
C TYR A 246 24.09 -19.13 -12.33
N GLU A 247 24.94 -20.08 -11.95
CA GLU A 247 25.08 -21.38 -12.60
C GLU A 247 23.76 -22.16 -12.54
N SER A 248 23.20 -22.34 -11.34
CA SER A 248 21.92 -23.03 -11.16
C SER A 248 20.77 -22.35 -11.91
N TYR A 249 20.70 -21.02 -11.87
CA TYR A 249 19.71 -20.26 -12.63
C TYR A 249 19.85 -20.45 -14.15
N THR A 250 21.09 -20.50 -14.66
CA THR A 250 21.36 -20.68 -16.09
C THR A 250 20.89 -22.04 -16.56
N ASP A 251 21.08 -23.09 -15.74
CA ASP A 251 20.63 -24.44 -16.00
C ASP A 251 19.10 -24.54 -16.10
N ILE A 252 18.37 -23.77 -15.26
CA ILE A 252 16.90 -23.69 -15.27
C ILE A 252 16.42 -22.89 -16.48
N SER A 253 17.01 -21.72 -16.72
CA SER A 253 16.54 -20.74 -17.71
C SER A 253 17.00 -21.04 -19.14
N LYS A 254 18.07 -21.80 -19.31
CA LYS A 254 18.66 -22.17 -20.62
C LYS A 254 18.84 -20.97 -21.57
N SER A 255 18.13 -20.96 -22.70
CA SER A 255 18.20 -19.89 -23.71
C SER A 255 17.65 -18.55 -23.24
N ASP A 256 16.82 -18.54 -22.18
CA ASP A 256 16.16 -17.34 -21.68
C ASP A 256 16.92 -16.70 -20.49
N ALA A 257 18.13 -17.20 -20.20
CA ALA A 257 18.92 -16.70 -19.09
C ALA A 257 19.34 -15.24 -19.30
N VAL A 258 19.09 -14.42 -18.28
CA VAL A 258 19.55 -13.03 -18.28
C VAL A 258 21.02 -12.92 -17.84
N THR A 259 21.62 -11.74 -18.01
CA THR A 259 23.02 -11.51 -17.64
C THR A 259 23.25 -11.59 -16.12
N TYR A 260 24.48 -11.93 -15.72
CA TYR A 260 24.90 -11.96 -14.31
C TYR A 260 24.59 -10.65 -13.56
N ARG A 261 24.77 -9.51 -14.23
CA ARG A 261 24.44 -8.20 -13.64
C ARG A 261 22.96 -8.09 -13.29
N ARG A 262 22.06 -8.55 -14.17
CA ARG A 262 20.62 -8.52 -13.93
C ARG A 262 20.20 -9.44 -12.78
N ILE A 263 20.88 -10.59 -12.62
CA ILE A 263 20.66 -11.46 -11.45
C ILE A 263 21.01 -10.75 -10.16
N PHE A 264 22.07 -9.93 -10.16
CA PHE A 264 22.42 -9.14 -8.99
C PHE A 264 21.32 -8.10 -8.62
N ASP A 265 20.71 -7.47 -9.63
CA ASP A 265 19.56 -6.59 -9.41
C ASP A 265 18.39 -7.37 -8.80
N PHE A 266 18.09 -8.57 -9.30
CA PHE A 266 17.03 -9.44 -8.75
C PHE A 266 17.32 -9.88 -7.32
N ILE A 267 18.56 -10.20 -6.98
CA ILE A 267 18.94 -10.52 -5.60
C ILE A 267 18.63 -9.34 -4.67
N ASN A 268 18.98 -8.12 -5.06
CA ASN A 268 18.68 -6.93 -4.27
C ASN A 268 17.16 -6.68 -4.14
N GLU A 269 16.40 -6.85 -5.23
CA GLU A 269 14.94 -6.73 -5.23
C GLU A 269 14.30 -7.77 -4.30
N LEU A 270 14.73 -9.03 -4.35
CA LEU A 270 14.23 -10.11 -3.48
C LEU A 270 14.63 -9.93 -2.00
N GLU A 271 15.80 -9.34 -1.74
CA GLU A 271 16.20 -8.95 -0.38
C GLU A 271 15.34 -7.81 0.17
N MET A 272 15.04 -6.79 -0.65
CA MET A 272 14.12 -5.71 -0.26
C MET A 272 12.70 -6.24 0.03
N LEU A 273 12.27 -7.30 -0.65
CA LEU A 273 11.00 -7.97 -0.38
C LEU A 273 11.04 -8.89 0.85
N GLY A 274 12.20 -9.06 1.48
CA GLY A 274 12.38 -9.89 2.68
C GLY A 274 12.30 -11.41 2.43
N ILE A 275 12.33 -11.85 1.17
CA ILE A 275 12.29 -13.29 0.80
C ILE A 275 13.64 -13.95 1.03
N ILE A 276 14.72 -13.22 0.80
CA ILE A 276 16.11 -13.66 1.02
C ILE A 276 16.85 -12.63 1.86
N SER A 277 17.98 -13.04 2.42
CA SER A 277 18.98 -12.13 2.99
C SER A 277 20.33 -12.34 2.35
N THR A 278 21.12 -11.29 2.21
CA THR A 278 22.48 -11.36 1.68
C THR A 278 23.52 -10.97 2.74
N ASN A 279 24.63 -11.69 2.75
CA ASN A 279 25.76 -11.35 3.62
C ASN A 279 27.06 -11.34 2.80
N THR A 280 27.75 -10.19 2.77
CA THR A 280 28.99 -10.05 2.01
C THR A 280 30.16 -10.58 2.81
N VAL A 281 30.79 -11.64 2.32
CA VAL A 281 31.96 -12.26 2.95
C VAL A 281 33.20 -12.02 2.09
N SER A 282 34.30 -11.58 2.75
CA SER A 282 35.63 -11.45 2.12
C SER A 282 36.41 -12.76 2.25
N ARG A 283 36.75 -13.40 1.15
CA ARG A 283 37.51 -14.67 1.13
C ARG A 283 39.03 -14.51 1.20
N GLY A 284 39.50 -13.34 1.66
CA GLY A 284 40.94 -13.07 1.86
C GLY A 284 41.62 -12.40 0.66
N ARG A 285 42.95 -12.07 0.83
CA ARG A 285 43.74 -11.38 -0.20
C ARG A 285 43.74 -12.14 -1.52
N GLY A 286 43.17 -11.54 -2.58
CA GLY A 286 43.18 -12.08 -3.95
C GLY A 286 41.92 -12.89 -4.35
N LYS A 287 40.94 -13.19 -3.44
CA LYS A 287 39.76 -13.99 -3.75
C LYS A 287 38.42 -13.19 -3.85
N GLY A 288 38.53 -11.85 -3.70
CA GLY A 288 37.37 -10.97 -3.88
C GLY A 288 36.32 -11.03 -2.75
N ARG A 289 35.23 -10.28 -2.94
CA ARG A 289 34.02 -10.31 -2.08
C ARG A 289 32.96 -11.16 -2.74
N THR A 290 32.27 -11.99 -1.98
CA THR A 290 31.16 -12.80 -2.47
C THR A 290 29.95 -12.60 -1.56
N ASN A 291 28.75 -12.55 -2.13
CA ASN A 291 27.54 -12.52 -1.33
C ASN A 291 27.10 -13.96 -1.05
N ILE A 292 26.86 -14.26 0.22
CA ILE A 292 26.19 -15.47 0.66
C ILE A 292 24.70 -15.15 0.79
N ILE A 293 23.88 -15.94 0.15
CA ILE A 293 22.42 -15.76 0.07
C ILE A 293 21.78 -16.80 0.97
N LYS A 294 20.79 -16.38 1.77
CA LYS A 294 20.00 -17.25 2.62
C LYS A 294 18.51 -16.99 2.38
N LEU A 295 17.75 -18.06 2.26
CA LEU A 295 16.30 -18.02 2.23
C LEU A 295 15.79 -17.56 3.61
N GLN A 296 14.78 -16.67 3.63
CA GLN A 296 14.16 -16.14 4.85
C GLN A 296 12.74 -16.70 5.08
N CYS A 297 12.15 -17.34 4.08
CA CYS A 297 10.86 -18.03 4.20
C CYS A 297 11.04 -19.55 4.28
N ASP A 298 9.98 -20.23 4.65
CA ASP A 298 9.96 -21.69 4.70
C ASP A 298 10.12 -22.32 3.30
N GLU A 299 10.91 -23.39 3.18
CA GLU A 299 11.19 -24.07 1.91
C GLU A 299 9.92 -24.66 1.28
N THR A 300 9.03 -25.20 2.12
CA THR A 300 7.78 -25.83 1.65
C THR A 300 6.80 -24.76 1.14
N LEU A 301 6.78 -23.62 1.79
CA LEU A 301 6.00 -22.44 1.36
C LEU A 301 6.49 -21.93 0.00
N LEU A 302 7.81 -21.74 -0.15
CA LEU A 302 8.40 -21.29 -1.41
C LEU A 302 8.11 -22.29 -2.54
N GLU A 303 8.27 -23.57 -2.26
CA GLU A 303 7.96 -24.65 -3.23
C GLU A 303 6.50 -24.61 -3.68
N THR A 304 5.57 -24.54 -2.72
CA THR A 304 4.14 -24.44 -3.01
C THR A 304 3.82 -23.20 -3.83
N ALA A 305 4.35 -22.03 -3.45
CA ALA A 305 4.10 -20.77 -4.16
C ALA A 305 4.64 -20.77 -5.59
N LEU A 306 5.77 -21.42 -5.86
CA LEU A 306 6.38 -21.51 -7.20
C LEU A 306 5.65 -22.49 -8.13
N TYR A 307 5.06 -23.58 -7.60
CA TYR A 307 4.49 -24.66 -8.42
C TYR A 307 2.95 -24.71 -8.39
N THR A 308 2.28 -23.81 -7.68
CA THR A 308 0.81 -23.70 -7.66
C THR A 308 0.27 -22.80 -8.79
N ILE A 309 1.12 -22.38 -9.74
CA ILE A 309 0.77 -21.51 -10.88
C ILE A 309 0.36 -22.35 -12.08
#